data_7989dcf0171a15e42ea913d754ab976f
#
_entry.id   7989dcf0171a15e42ea913d754ab976f
#
_cell.length_a   1.000
_cell.length_b   1.000
_cell.length_c   1.000
_cell.angle_alpha   90.00
_cell.angle_beta   90.00
_cell.angle_gamma   90.00
#
_symmetry.space_group_name_H-M   'P 1'
#
loop_
_entity.id
_entity.type
_entity.pdbx_description
1 polymer ?
#
loop_
_entity_poly.entity_id
_entity_poly.type
_entity_poly.pdbx_seq_one_letter_code
_entity_poly.pdbx_strand_id
1 'polypeptide(L)'
;MKIGIFSHCTMDVIIYENEQYEAAGGPASYCSYTVRKQKHDVNLYTKFGTNYPLEDFFKENNIIVHDALSTKNTTKFRIELDGSDRKLFLENMCEKINFIDNDDDGTIISPVFDEISLETYSKIKESGNFIFLDPQGFLRQKTLMMKFL
;
A
#
# COMPACT_ATOMS: atom_id res chain seq x y z
N MET A 1 -6.55 14.14 -15.49
CA MET A 1 -7.03 14.12 -14.08
C MET A 1 -5.82 13.83 -13.19
N LYS A 2 -5.84 14.38 -12.00
CA LYS A 2 -4.86 14.12 -10.94
C LYS A 2 -5.50 13.17 -9.93
N ILE A 3 -4.88 12.02 -9.69
CA ILE A 3 -5.44 10.96 -8.83
C ILE A 3 -4.52 10.75 -7.64
N GLY A 4 -5.08 10.93 -6.44
CA GLY A 4 -4.44 10.58 -5.18
C GLY A 4 -4.59 9.09 -4.88
N ILE A 5 -3.53 8.45 -4.38
CA ILE A 5 -3.56 7.04 -3.99
C ILE A 5 -3.02 6.92 -2.58
N PHE A 6 -3.84 6.41 -1.65
CA PHE A 6 -3.48 6.14 -0.27
C PHE A 6 -3.36 4.63 -0.04
N SER A 7 -2.15 4.14 0.10
CA SER A 7 -1.85 2.72 0.35
C SER A 7 -0.39 2.53 0.72
N HIS A 8 -0.04 1.49 1.48
CA HIS A 8 1.35 1.10 1.66
C HIS A 8 1.94 0.43 0.41
N CYS A 9 3.22 0.72 0.18
CA CYS A 9 4.11 -0.18 -0.53
C CYS A 9 4.40 -1.39 0.36
N THR A 10 4.53 -2.58 -0.22
CA THR A 10 4.88 -3.79 0.50
C THR A 10 6.09 -4.50 -0.10
N MET A 11 6.81 -5.24 0.74
CA MET A 11 7.79 -6.24 0.35
C MET A 11 7.24 -7.59 0.79
N ASP A 12 6.82 -8.41 -0.17
CA ASP A 12 6.16 -9.67 0.13
C ASP A 12 7.13 -10.84 -0.06
N VAL A 13 7.06 -11.81 0.86
CA VAL A 13 7.69 -13.12 0.70
C VAL A 13 6.64 -14.10 0.24
N ILE A 14 6.83 -14.68 -0.93
CA ILE A 14 5.91 -15.65 -1.50
C ILE A 14 6.54 -17.02 -1.42
N ILE A 15 5.81 -17.98 -0.82
CA ILE A 15 6.21 -19.38 -0.67
C ILE A 15 5.25 -20.23 -1.49
N TYR A 16 5.81 -20.96 -2.46
CA TYR A 16 5.08 -21.86 -3.33
C TYR A 16 5.93 -23.10 -3.63
N GLU A 17 5.39 -24.30 -3.46
CA GLU A 17 6.07 -25.59 -3.77
C GLU A 17 7.49 -25.70 -3.19
N ASN A 18 7.70 -25.25 -1.93
CA ASN A 18 9.00 -25.18 -1.24
C ASN A 18 10.01 -24.19 -1.83
N GLU A 19 9.64 -23.39 -2.80
CA GLU A 19 10.41 -22.24 -3.26
C GLU A 19 9.97 -20.97 -2.54
N GLN A 20 10.91 -20.06 -2.34
CA GLN A 20 10.67 -18.76 -1.72
C GLN A 20 11.28 -17.65 -2.56
N TYR A 21 10.53 -16.60 -2.79
CA TYR A 21 11.03 -15.39 -3.44
C TYR A 21 10.42 -14.13 -2.84
N GLU A 22 11.14 -13.03 -2.94
CA GLU A 22 10.67 -11.72 -2.52
C GLU A 22 10.15 -10.92 -3.72
N ALA A 23 9.08 -10.18 -3.51
CA ALA A 23 8.49 -9.31 -4.51
C ALA A 23 8.01 -8.00 -3.87
N ALA A 24 8.30 -6.89 -4.53
CA ALA A 24 7.63 -5.64 -4.20
C ALA A 24 6.16 -5.70 -4.59
N GLY A 25 5.29 -5.25 -3.71
CA GLY A 25 3.84 -5.36 -3.88
C GLY A 25 3.09 -4.17 -3.32
N GLY A 26 1.83 -4.43 -3.02
CA GLY A 26 0.88 -3.47 -2.47
C GLY A 26 0.16 -2.65 -3.54
N PRO A 27 -1.08 -2.24 -3.24
CA PRO A 27 -1.88 -1.40 -4.14
C PRO A 27 -1.18 -0.08 -4.49
N ALA A 28 -0.33 0.46 -3.61
CA ALA A 28 0.47 1.65 -3.88
C ALA A 28 1.22 1.54 -5.22
N SER A 29 1.89 0.42 -5.46
CA SER A 29 2.66 0.19 -6.69
C SER A 29 1.75 -0.08 -7.89
N TYR A 30 0.80 -1.01 -7.74
CA TYR A 30 -0.04 -1.45 -8.85
C TYR A 30 -1.04 -0.39 -9.30
N CYS A 31 -1.72 0.29 -8.35
CA CYS A 31 -2.70 1.32 -8.69
C CYS A 31 -2.00 2.54 -9.31
N SER A 32 -0.89 3.01 -8.72
CA SER A 32 -0.18 4.16 -9.24
C SER A 32 0.33 3.94 -10.67
N TYR A 33 0.92 2.78 -10.93
CA TYR A 33 1.37 2.43 -12.27
C TYR A 33 0.20 2.33 -13.26
N THR A 34 -0.89 1.68 -12.89
CA THR A 34 -2.07 1.51 -13.75
C THR A 34 -2.69 2.86 -14.11
N VAL A 35 -2.90 3.72 -13.13
CA VAL A 35 -3.45 5.07 -13.34
C VAL A 35 -2.51 5.90 -14.23
N ARG A 36 -1.20 5.80 -14.02
CA ARG A 36 -0.21 6.50 -14.85
C ARG A 36 -0.21 6.00 -16.29
N LYS A 37 -0.36 4.69 -16.52
CA LYS A 37 -0.48 4.10 -17.87
C LYS A 37 -1.74 4.57 -18.61
N GLN A 38 -2.78 4.95 -17.90
CA GLN A 38 -3.98 5.58 -18.47
C GLN A 38 -3.83 7.10 -18.68
N LYS A 39 -2.61 7.62 -18.58
CA LYS A 39 -2.25 9.02 -18.85
C LYS A 39 -2.86 10.03 -17.85
N HIS A 40 -3.09 9.59 -16.61
CA HIS A 40 -3.46 10.46 -15.51
C HIS A 40 -2.23 10.81 -14.67
N ASP A 41 -2.25 11.97 -14.01
CA ASP A 41 -1.24 12.33 -13.02
C ASP A 41 -1.52 11.62 -11.71
N VAL A 42 -0.45 11.22 -11.01
CA VAL A 42 -0.55 10.43 -9.79
C VAL A 42 0.19 11.09 -8.65
N ASN A 43 -0.53 11.33 -7.56
CA ASN A 43 0.02 11.61 -6.25
C ASN A 43 -0.09 10.35 -5.38
N LEU A 44 1.04 9.81 -4.96
CA LEU A 44 1.10 8.62 -4.12
C LEU A 44 1.40 9.01 -2.67
N TYR A 45 0.46 8.76 -1.79
CA TYR A 45 0.56 8.90 -0.33
C TYR A 45 0.78 7.52 0.26
N THR A 46 2.02 7.24 0.64
CA THR A 46 2.45 5.91 1.06
C THR A 46 3.50 5.99 2.17
N LYS A 47 3.89 4.86 2.73
CA LYS A 47 5.07 4.71 3.59
C LYS A 47 5.85 3.47 3.19
N PHE A 48 7.18 3.62 3.17
CA PHE A 48 8.14 2.52 3.01
C PHE A 48 9.45 2.86 3.71
N GLY A 49 10.20 1.84 4.08
CA GLY A 49 11.54 1.98 4.65
C GLY A 49 12.63 2.09 3.58
N THR A 50 13.85 2.36 4.03
CA THR A 50 15.04 2.43 3.14
C THR A 50 15.34 1.12 2.43
N ASN A 51 14.69 0.02 2.81
CA ASN A 51 14.80 -1.29 2.19
C ASN A 51 13.87 -1.49 0.98
N TYR A 52 13.08 -0.48 0.58
CA TYR A 52 12.16 -0.61 -0.54
C TYR A 52 12.88 -0.41 -1.89
N PRO A 53 12.81 -1.38 -2.82
CA PRO A 53 13.65 -1.37 -4.02
C PRO A 53 13.08 -0.55 -5.19
N LEU A 54 11.80 -0.14 -5.14
CA LEU A 54 11.12 0.49 -6.27
C LEU A 54 10.98 2.02 -6.14
N GLU A 55 11.79 2.68 -5.32
CA GLU A 55 11.73 4.14 -5.22
C GLU A 55 12.03 4.83 -6.57
N ASP A 56 13.04 4.37 -7.29
CA ASP A 56 13.38 4.92 -8.61
C ASP A 56 12.32 4.63 -9.66
N PHE A 57 11.63 3.49 -9.56
CA PHE A 57 10.50 3.17 -10.44
C PHE A 57 9.40 4.24 -10.40
N PHE A 58 9.09 4.81 -9.24
CA PHE A 58 8.10 5.89 -9.14
C PHE A 58 8.58 7.14 -9.88
N LYS A 59 9.86 7.52 -9.73
CA LYS A 59 10.46 8.66 -10.43
C LYS A 59 10.45 8.47 -11.94
N GLU A 60 10.87 7.31 -12.42
CA GLU A 60 10.91 6.96 -13.85
C GLU A 60 9.53 6.97 -14.52
N ASN A 61 8.48 6.65 -13.76
CA ASN A 61 7.11 6.67 -14.25
C ASN A 61 6.36 7.98 -13.94
N ASN A 62 7.06 9.04 -13.50
CA ASN A 62 6.47 10.34 -13.14
C ASN A 62 5.31 10.21 -12.13
N ILE A 63 5.48 9.36 -11.11
CA ILE A 63 4.59 9.23 -9.97
C ILE A 63 5.15 10.10 -8.86
N ILE A 64 4.39 11.07 -8.39
CA ILE A 64 4.82 11.97 -7.31
C ILE A 64 4.53 11.28 -5.99
N VAL A 65 5.59 11.06 -5.21
CA VAL A 65 5.49 10.36 -3.92
C VAL A 65 5.62 11.37 -2.78
N HIS A 66 4.69 11.33 -1.84
CA HIS A 66 4.59 12.28 -0.74
C HIS A 66 4.89 11.63 0.60
N ASP A 67 5.82 12.23 1.38
CA ASP A 67 6.18 11.88 2.78
C ASP A 67 6.34 10.36 3.01
N ALA A 68 6.98 9.68 2.06
CA ALA A 68 6.98 8.23 2.04
C ALA A 68 8.04 7.57 2.92
N LEU A 69 9.20 8.21 3.10
CA LEU A 69 10.32 7.59 3.79
C LEU A 69 10.02 7.45 5.29
N SER A 70 10.13 6.22 5.79
CA SER A 70 9.95 5.85 7.19
C SER A 70 11.24 5.40 7.83
N THR A 71 11.35 5.57 9.14
CA THR A 71 12.42 4.98 9.95
C THR A 71 12.20 3.48 10.21
N LYS A 72 10.97 3.00 10.02
CA LYS A 72 10.62 1.58 10.08
C LYS A 72 10.86 0.91 8.73
N ASN A 73 11.01 -0.41 8.75
CA ASN A 73 11.03 -1.21 7.53
C ASN A 73 9.70 -1.16 6.80
N THR A 74 9.76 -1.37 5.49
CA THR A 74 8.59 -1.49 4.62
C THR A 74 7.64 -2.58 5.12
N THR A 75 6.34 -2.37 5.02
CA THR A 75 5.32 -3.38 5.35
C THR A 75 5.61 -4.67 4.59
N LYS A 76 5.59 -5.80 5.31
CA LYS A 76 5.98 -7.10 4.76
C LYS A 76 4.93 -8.15 5.10
N PHE A 77 4.48 -8.84 4.06
CA PHE A 77 3.66 -10.03 4.21
C PHE A 77 4.44 -11.28 3.77
N ARG A 78 4.18 -12.38 4.46
CA ARG A 78 4.52 -13.72 3.99
C ARG A 78 3.24 -14.37 3.47
N ILE A 79 3.31 -14.82 2.22
CA ILE A 79 2.20 -15.38 1.47
C ILE A 79 2.54 -16.83 1.17
N GLU A 80 1.81 -17.75 1.79
CA GLU A 80 1.94 -19.18 1.54
C GLU A 80 0.84 -19.63 0.60
N LEU A 81 1.21 -20.25 -0.51
CA LEU A 81 0.31 -20.79 -1.51
C LEU A 81 0.37 -22.31 -1.47
N ASP A 82 -0.79 -22.96 -1.31
CA ASP A 82 -0.93 -24.41 -1.32
C ASP A 82 -2.16 -24.79 -2.17
N GLY A 83 -1.90 -25.18 -3.42
CA GLY A 83 -2.94 -25.38 -4.40
C GLY A 83 -3.79 -24.12 -4.62
N SER A 84 -5.08 -24.20 -4.28
CA SER A 84 -6.00 -23.05 -4.32
C SER A 84 -6.01 -22.21 -3.02
N ASP A 85 -5.36 -22.68 -1.99
CA ASP A 85 -5.37 -22.04 -0.68
C ASP A 85 -4.27 -20.99 -0.58
N ARG A 86 -4.59 -19.90 0.12
CA ARG A 86 -3.67 -18.80 0.39
C ARG A 86 -3.71 -18.42 1.84
N LYS A 87 -2.57 -18.47 2.51
CA LYS A 87 -2.39 -17.93 3.86
C LYS A 87 -1.57 -16.65 3.79
N LEU A 88 -1.97 -15.64 4.55
CA LEU A 88 -1.34 -14.33 4.60
C LEU A 88 -0.92 -14.03 6.03
N PHE A 89 0.38 -13.78 6.22
CA PHE A 89 0.96 -13.42 7.51
C PHE A 89 1.58 -12.03 7.43
N LEU A 90 1.21 -11.15 8.36
CA LEU A 90 1.85 -9.84 8.49
C LEU A 90 3.14 -9.99 9.33
N GLU A 91 4.30 -9.83 8.71
CA GLU A 91 5.60 -9.95 9.36
C GLU A 91 6.11 -8.61 9.89
N ASN A 92 5.87 -7.53 9.14
CA ASN A 92 6.26 -6.19 9.53
C ASN A 92 5.22 -5.17 9.07
N MET A 93 5.09 -4.09 9.81
CA MET A 93 4.22 -2.97 9.45
C MET A 93 4.97 -1.65 9.56
N CYS A 94 4.95 -0.89 8.48
CA CYS A 94 5.51 0.45 8.39
C CYS A 94 4.70 1.46 9.21
N GLU A 95 5.08 2.72 9.19
CA GLU A 95 4.36 3.81 9.84
C GLU A 95 3.02 4.06 9.15
N LYS A 96 2.06 4.64 9.88
CA LYS A 96 0.78 5.05 9.31
C LYS A 96 0.97 6.18 8.30
N ILE A 97 0.09 6.22 7.31
CA ILE A 97 0.03 7.30 6.32
C ILE A 97 -0.70 8.48 6.94
N ASN A 98 -0.05 9.64 6.95
CA ASN A 98 -0.67 10.88 7.37
C ASN A 98 -1.48 11.50 6.22
N PHE A 99 -2.52 12.24 6.59
CA PHE A 99 -3.21 13.08 5.61
C PHE A 99 -2.32 14.26 5.23
N ILE A 100 -2.23 14.51 3.94
CA ILE A 100 -1.59 15.70 3.35
C ILE A 100 -2.65 16.39 2.51
N ASP A 101 -2.87 17.68 2.77
CA ASP A 101 -3.81 18.47 2.00
C ASP A 101 -3.41 18.53 0.53
N ASN A 102 -4.37 18.34 -0.36
CA ASN A 102 -4.10 18.15 -1.78
C ASN A 102 -5.26 18.65 -2.65
N ASP A 103 -4.98 18.76 -3.94
CA ASP A 103 -5.90 19.20 -5.00
C ASP A 103 -6.19 18.06 -6.02
N ASP A 104 -6.20 16.81 -5.57
CA ASP A 104 -6.50 15.67 -6.42
C ASP A 104 -7.95 15.70 -6.90
N ASP A 105 -8.20 15.35 -8.16
CA ASP A 105 -9.55 15.28 -8.73
C ASP A 105 -10.34 14.07 -8.21
N GLY A 106 -9.63 13.03 -7.80
CA GLY A 106 -10.20 11.82 -7.21
C GLY A 106 -9.15 11.06 -6.40
N THR A 107 -9.62 10.22 -5.49
CA THR A 107 -8.77 9.49 -4.55
C THR A 107 -9.09 8.01 -4.54
N ILE A 108 -8.05 7.17 -4.63
CA ILE A 108 -8.11 5.72 -4.40
C ILE A 108 -7.57 5.46 -2.99
N ILE A 109 -8.39 4.83 -2.16
CA ILE A 109 -8.03 4.38 -0.82
C ILE A 109 -8.03 2.85 -0.83
N SER A 110 -6.86 2.24 -0.76
CA SER A 110 -6.71 0.78 -0.79
C SER A 110 -5.68 0.32 0.26
N PRO A 111 -6.05 0.36 1.55
CA PRO A 111 -5.14 -0.06 2.60
C PRO A 111 -4.86 -1.57 2.54
N VAL A 112 -3.62 -1.94 2.91
CA VAL A 112 -3.23 -3.35 3.02
C VAL A 112 -3.52 -3.90 4.42
N PHE A 113 -3.28 -3.10 5.48
CA PHE A 113 -3.58 -3.45 6.86
C PHE A 113 -3.39 -2.24 7.81
N ASP A 114 -4.46 -1.64 8.29
CA ASP A 114 -4.49 -0.59 9.35
C ASP A 114 -3.52 0.59 9.17
N GLU A 115 -2.99 0.83 7.97
CA GLU A 115 -2.07 1.94 7.72
C GLU A 115 -2.76 3.30 7.58
N ILE A 116 -4.07 3.30 7.39
CA ILE A 116 -4.89 4.52 7.30
C ILE A 116 -5.77 4.61 8.53
N SER A 117 -5.55 5.63 9.36
CA SER A 117 -6.37 5.86 10.54
C SER A 117 -7.77 6.37 10.17
N LEU A 118 -8.73 6.23 11.07
CA LEU A 118 -10.05 6.82 10.88
C LEU A 118 -9.99 8.36 10.75
N GLU A 119 -9.05 9.00 11.44
CA GLU A 119 -8.81 10.44 11.31
C GLU A 119 -8.32 10.79 9.90
N THR A 120 -7.33 10.07 9.39
CA THR A 120 -6.82 10.25 8.02
C THR A 120 -7.93 10.03 6.99
N TYR A 121 -8.70 8.95 7.15
CA TYR A 121 -9.83 8.66 6.28
C TYR A 121 -10.89 9.76 6.29
N SER A 122 -11.24 10.30 7.47
CA SER A 122 -12.21 11.40 7.59
C SER A 122 -11.73 12.66 6.87
N LYS A 123 -10.45 13.02 7.02
CA LYS A 123 -9.88 14.17 6.32
C LYS A 123 -9.88 13.99 4.79
N ILE A 124 -9.57 12.80 4.29
CA ILE A 124 -9.67 12.50 2.86
C ILE A 124 -11.13 12.67 2.38
N LYS A 125 -12.09 12.17 3.15
CA LYS A 125 -13.51 12.30 2.83
C LYS A 125 -13.98 13.76 2.81
N GLU A 126 -13.49 14.56 3.72
CA GLU A 126 -13.81 15.99 3.84
C GLU A 126 -13.23 16.83 2.69
N SER A 127 -12.20 16.36 1.99
CA SER A 127 -11.65 17.05 0.80
C SER A 127 -12.66 17.16 -0.35
N GLY A 128 -13.76 16.42 -0.30
CA GLY A 128 -14.88 16.55 -1.25
C GLY A 128 -14.66 15.92 -2.62
N ASN A 129 -13.58 15.22 -2.82
CA ASN A 129 -13.23 14.57 -4.08
C ASN A 129 -13.97 13.24 -4.26
N PHE A 130 -14.01 12.75 -5.49
CA PHE A 130 -14.49 11.40 -5.76
C PHE A 130 -13.59 10.37 -5.10
N ILE A 131 -14.16 9.43 -4.33
CA ILE A 131 -13.41 8.41 -3.61
C ILE A 131 -13.78 7.02 -4.11
N PHE A 132 -12.77 6.24 -4.50
CA PHE A 132 -12.84 4.81 -4.67
C PHE A 132 -12.21 4.12 -3.45
N LEU A 133 -12.96 3.29 -2.76
CA LEU A 133 -12.52 2.58 -1.56
C LEU A 133 -12.47 1.07 -1.78
N ASP A 134 -11.27 0.49 -1.63
CA ASP A 134 -11.09 -0.94 -1.38
C ASP A 134 -10.95 -1.16 0.12
N PRO A 135 -11.93 -1.79 0.79
CA PRO A 135 -11.96 -1.87 2.24
C PRO A 135 -11.05 -2.96 2.84
N GLN A 136 -10.30 -3.71 2.03
CA GLN A 136 -9.59 -4.91 2.47
C GLN A 136 -8.73 -4.70 3.74
N GLY A 137 -7.96 -3.63 3.81
CA GLY A 137 -7.08 -3.36 4.95
C GLY A 137 -7.82 -2.93 6.22
N PHE A 138 -9.00 -2.36 6.10
CA PHE A 138 -9.87 -2.05 7.24
C PHE A 138 -10.57 -3.30 7.80
N LEU A 139 -10.80 -4.31 6.96
CA LEU A 139 -11.52 -5.54 7.33
C LEU A 139 -10.58 -6.65 7.83
N ARG A 140 -9.29 -6.57 7.51
CA ARG A 140 -8.30 -7.55 7.98
C ARG A 140 -8.10 -7.43 9.48
N GLN A 141 -8.09 -8.59 10.16
CA GLN A 141 -7.87 -8.69 11.59
C GLN A 141 -6.69 -9.63 11.87
N LYS A 142 -5.87 -9.27 12.87
CA LYS A 142 -4.86 -10.20 13.40
C LYS A 142 -5.56 -11.32 14.17
N THR A 143 -5.34 -12.56 13.78
CA THR A 143 -5.75 -13.70 14.58
C THR A 143 -4.62 -14.08 15.56
N LEU A 144 -4.99 -14.57 16.73
CA LEU A 144 -4.03 -15.01 17.78
C LEU A 144 -3.08 -16.12 17.28
N MET A 145 -3.45 -16.87 16.27
CA MET A 145 -2.60 -17.91 15.66
C MET A 145 -1.35 -17.37 14.96
N MET A 146 -1.28 -16.08 14.67
CA MET A 146 -0.06 -15.44 14.12
C MET A 146 1.08 -15.31 15.14
N LYS A 147 0.87 -15.65 16.41
CA LYS A 147 1.89 -15.56 17.47
C LYS A 147 2.70 -16.84 17.70
N PHE A 148 2.35 -17.97 17.06
CA PHE A 148 2.90 -19.28 17.40
C PHE A 148 3.38 -20.11 16.18
N LEU A 149 3.67 -19.48 15.09
CA LEU A 149 4.35 -20.15 13.97
C LEU A 149 5.67 -19.47 13.66
#